data_4b1597ef2378c8c36c54d208389566bd
#
_entry.id   4b1597ef2378c8c36c54d208389566bd
#
_cell.length_a   1.000
_cell.length_b   1.000
_cell.length_c   1.000
_cell.angle_alpha   90.00
_cell.angle_beta   90.00
_cell.angle_gamma   90.00
#
_symmetry.space_group_name_H-M   'P 1'
#
loop_
_entity.id
_entity.type
_entity.pdbx_description
1 polymer ?
#
loop_
_entity_poly.entity_id
_entity_poly.type
_entity_poly.pdbx_seq_one_letter_code
_entity_poly.pdbx_strand_id
1 'polypeptide(L)'
;MAETLLKVAGLQAWYGESHILHGVDFEIRRGELVTLLGRNGAGKTTTLRSIMGILGKRTGSITFDGRETIGLPSDHIARLGIAYCPEERGIFSSLNVDENLRLPPVVKPGGLSIEDIYKLFPNLLERRTSQGTKLSGGEQQMLAIGRILRTGATLLLLDEPTEG
;
A
#
# COMPACT_ATOMS: atom_id res chain seq x y z
N MET A 1 5.82 25.46 -1.43
CA MET A 1 4.66 24.59 -1.50
C MET A 1 5.07 23.18 -1.87
N ALA A 2 4.49 22.21 -1.19
CA ALA A 2 4.79 20.81 -1.52
C ALA A 2 4.22 20.43 -2.87
N GLU A 3 4.97 19.65 -3.63
CA GLU A 3 4.54 19.16 -4.93
C GLU A 3 3.44 18.10 -4.81
N THR A 4 2.54 18.07 -5.78
CA THR A 4 1.55 17.01 -5.88
C THR A 4 2.26 15.69 -6.23
N LEU A 5 2.11 14.69 -5.37
CA LEU A 5 2.67 13.36 -5.59
C LEU A 5 1.69 12.48 -6.34
N LEU A 6 0.42 12.47 -5.92
CA LEU A 6 -0.64 11.67 -6.54
C LEU A 6 -1.82 12.58 -6.86
N LYS A 7 -2.35 12.46 -8.07
CA LYS A 7 -3.59 13.15 -8.45
C LYS A 7 -4.53 12.14 -9.07
N VAL A 8 -5.73 12.04 -8.51
CA VAL A 8 -6.81 11.19 -9.01
C VAL A 8 -7.92 12.10 -9.51
N ALA A 9 -8.31 11.95 -10.77
CA ALA A 9 -9.33 12.80 -11.38
C ALA A 9 -10.33 11.96 -12.16
N GLY A 10 -11.61 12.09 -11.82
CA GLY A 10 -12.70 11.42 -12.50
C GLY A 10 -12.58 9.90 -12.48
N LEU A 11 -12.04 9.34 -11.42
CA LEU A 11 -11.80 7.88 -11.36
C LEU A 11 -13.12 7.13 -11.29
N GLN A 12 -13.32 6.24 -12.26
CA GLN A 12 -14.41 5.29 -12.28
C GLN A 12 -13.86 3.88 -12.28
N ALA A 13 -14.52 2.96 -11.60
CA ALA A 13 -14.06 1.59 -11.51
C ALA A 13 -15.22 0.62 -11.37
N TRP A 14 -15.00 -0.59 -11.85
CA TRP A 14 -16.02 -1.65 -11.89
C TRP A 14 -15.44 -2.96 -11.40
N TYR A 15 -16.29 -3.76 -10.76
CA TYR A 15 -16.07 -5.18 -10.56
C TYR A 15 -17.04 -5.91 -11.51
N GLY A 16 -16.52 -6.48 -12.61
CA GLY A 16 -17.38 -7.03 -13.66
C GLY A 16 -18.31 -5.97 -14.21
N GLU A 17 -19.60 -6.19 -14.06
CA GLU A 17 -20.63 -5.24 -14.50
C GLU A 17 -21.01 -4.22 -13.42
N SER A 18 -20.54 -4.40 -12.19
CA SER A 18 -20.90 -3.52 -11.08
C SER A 18 -20.04 -2.26 -11.08
N HIS A 19 -20.67 -1.11 -11.25
CA HIS A 19 -20.01 0.21 -11.25
C HIS A 19 -19.87 0.70 -9.80
N ILE A 20 -18.66 0.68 -9.27
CA ILE A 20 -18.40 0.97 -7.86
C ILE A 20 -17.98 2.42 -7.62
N LEU A 21 -17.05 2.95 -8.45
CA LEU A 21 -16.59 4.33 -8.33
C LEU A 21 -17.15 5.18 -9.45
N HIS A 22 -17.69 6.34 -9.10
CA HIS A 22 -18.47 7.21 -9.99
C HIS A 22 -17.83 8.60 -10.17
N GLY A 23 -16.52 8.67 -10.29
CA GLY A 23 -15.84 9.93 -10.49
C GLY A 23 -15.19 10.46 -9.22
N VAL A 24 -14.22 9.73 -8.71
CA VAL A 24 -13.47 10.12 -7.50
C VAL A 24 -12.39 11.12 -7.88
N ASP A 25 -12.30 12.23 -7.14
CA ASP A 25 -11.31 13.27 -7.34
C ASP A 25 -10.62 13.58 -6.02
N PHE A 26 -9.29 13.52 -5.99
CA PHE A 26 -8.48 14.01 -4.88
C PHE A 26 -7.01 14.08 -5.29
N GLU A 27 -6.20 14.73 -4.48
CA GLU A 27 -4.76 14.74 -4.67
C GLU A 27 -4.04 14.62 -3.34
N ILE A 28 -2.81 14.10 -3.40
CA ILE A 28 -1.92 13.96 -2.24
C ILE A 28 -0.61 14.65 -2.59
N ARG A 29 -0.16 15.53 -1.70
CA ARG A 29 1.12 16.21 -1.85
C ARG A 29 2.21 15.47 -1.09
N ARG A 30 3.45 15.72 -1.46
CA ARG A 30 4.58 15.12 -0.75
C ARG A 30 4.54 15.49 0.72
N GLY A 31 4.73 14.49 1.58
CA GLY A 31 4.73 14.68 3.03
C GLY A 31 3.37 14.73 3.67
N GLU A 32 2.29 14.60 2.91
CA GLU A 32 0.94 14.60 3.47
C GLU A 32 0.49 13.21 3.90
N LEU A 33 -0.30 13.19 4.96
CA LEU A 33 -1.09 12.03 5.36
C LEU A 33 -2.55 12.32 5.03
N VAL A 34 -3.14 11.49 4.17
CA VAL A 34 -4.52 11.66 3.72
C VAL A 34 -5.34 10.44 4.15
N THR A 35 -6.51 10.66 4.70
CA THR A 35 -7.41 9.59 5.12
C THR A 35 -8.64 9.57 4.22
N LEU A 36 -8.95 8.39 3.69
CA LEU A 36 -10.20 8.16 2.98
C LEU A 36 -11.26 7.73 3.98
N LEU A 37 -12.30 8.53 4.12
CA LEU A 37 -13.40 8.25 5.05
C LEU A 37 -14.61 7.72 4.30
N GLY A 38 -15.36 6.85 4.95
CA GLY A 38 -16.58 6.28 4.41
C GLY A 38 -16.93 4.98 5.13
N ARG A 39 -18.16 4.53 4.90
CA ARG A 39 -18.62 3.25 5.43
C ARG A 39 -17.99 2.10 4.64
N ASN A 40 -17.95 0.91 5.23
CA ASN A 40 -17.58 -0.31 4.52
C ASN A 40 -18.44 -0.43 3.26
N GLY A 41 -17.81 -0.70 2.12
CA GLY A 41 -18.51 -0.76 0.84
C GLY A 41 -18.66 0.58 0.13
N ALA A 42 -18.15 1.68 0.70
CA ALA A 42 -18.22 3.00 0.08
C ALA A 42 -17.13 3.25 -0.99
N GLY A 43 -16.35 2.23 -1.32
CA GLY A 43 -15.35 2.33 -2.39
C GLY A 43 -13.93 2.65 -1.92
N LYS A 44 -13.65 2.61 -0.61
CA LYS A 44 -12.29 2.87 -0.10
C LYS A 44 -11.28 1.86 -0.64
N THR A 45 -11.53 0.59 -0.45
CA THR A 45 -10.67 -0.50 -0.96
C THR A 45 -10.59 -0.46 -2.48
N THR A 46 -11.72 -0.21 -3.15
CA THR A 46 -11.78 -0.11 -4.61
C THR A 46 -10.90 1.03 -5.12
N THR A 47 -10.91 2.18 -4.42
CA THR A 47 -10.06 3.31 -4.77
C THR A 47 -8.59 2.95 -4.67
N LEU A 48 -8.17 2.32 -3.56
CA LEU A 48 -6.78 1.91 -3.37
C LEU A 48 -6.35 0.87 -4.41
N ARG A 49 -7.19 -0.11 -4.68
CA ARG A 49 -6.90 -1.14 -5.69
C ARG A 49 -6.82 -0.54 -7.10
N SER A 50 -7.65 0.46 -7.39
CA SER A 50 -7.60 1.15 -8.68
C SER A 50 -6.29 1.91 -8.85
N ILE A 51 -5.81 2.58 -7.80
CA ILE A 51 -4.52 3.28 -7.84
C ILE A 51 -3.39 2.29 -8.07
N MET A 52 -3.43 1.12 -7.43
CA MET A 52 -2.42 0.08 -7.61
C MET A 52 -2.51 -0.68 -8.93
N GLY A 53 -3.58 -0.49 -9.69
CA GLY A 53 -3.75 -1.22 -10.94
C GLY A 53 -4.15 -2.68 -10.77
N ILE A 54 -4.60 -3.05 -9.59
CA ILE A 54 -5.07 -4.42 -9.31
C ILE A 54 -6.45 -4.63 -9.93
N LEU A 55 -7.24 -3.56 -10.01
CA LEU A 55 -8.57 -3.61 -10.58
C LEU A 55 -8.48 -3.31 -12.10
N GLY A 56 -8.94 -4.23 -12.92
CA GLY A 56 -8.73 -4.16 -14.37
C GLY A 56 -9.56 -3.10 -15.10
N LYS A 57 -10.84 -2.97 -14.74
CA LYS A 57 -11.72 -2.03 -15.43
C LYS A 57 -11.82 -0.73 -14.66
N ARG A 58 -11.08 0.27 -15.12
CA ARG A 58 -11.08 1.60 -14.54
C ARG A 58 -10.84 2.64 -15.63
N THR A 59 -11.42 3.82 -15.44
CA THR A 59 -11.26 4.98 -16.34
C THR A 59 -11.04 6.25 -15.54
N GLY A 60 -10.65 7.32 -16.22
CA GLY A 60 -10.31 8.58 -15.60
C GLY A 60 -8.81 8.81 -15.68
N SER A 61 -8.26 9.55 -14.73
CA SER A 61 -6.83 9.85 -14.70
C SER A 61 -6.26 9.60 -13.30
N ILE A 62 -5.12 8.94 -13.26
CA ILE A 62 -4.32 8.78 -12.05
C ILE A 62 -2.88 9.15 -12.41
N THR A 63 -2.41 10.28 -11.88
CA THR A 63 -1.05 10.75 -12.14
C THR A 63 -0.22 10.58 -10.88
N PHE A 64 0.90 9.88 -10.99
CA PHE A 64 1.83 9.69 -9.90
C PHE A 64 3.18 10.30 -10.28
N ASP A 65 3.62 11.29 -9.49
CA ASP A 65 4.88 12.00 -9.72
C ASP A 65 5.00 12.51 -11.17
N GLY A 66 3.88 13.06 -11.68
CA GLY A 66 3.80 13.63 -13.03
C GLY A 66 3.54 12.61 -14.14
N ARG A 67 3.43 11.33 -13.84
CA ARG A 67 3.24 10.28 -14.83
C ARG A 67 1.84 9.66 -14.75
N GLU A 68 1.15 9.60 -15.89
CA GLU A 68 -0.17 8.94 -15.96
C GLU A 68 -0.02 7.43 -15.79
N THR A 69 -0.78 6.85 -14.86
CA THR A 69 -0.68 5.43 -14.54
C THR A 69 -1.96 4.63 -14.84
N ILE A 70 -3.02 5.27 -15.33
CA ILE A 70 -4.32 4.62 -15.50
C ILE A 70 -4.26 3.37 -16.41
N GLY A 71 -3.38 3.36 -17.37
CA GLY A 71 -3.22 2.23 -18.29
C GLY A 71 -2.08 1.28 -17.95
N LEU A 72 -1.39 1.50 -16.83
CA LEU A 72 -0.24 0.67 -16.48
C LEU A 72 -0.66 -0.55 -15.66
N PRO A 73 0.02 -1.70 -15.84
CA PRO A 73 -0.19 -2.86 -14.98
C PRO A 73 0.37 -2.63 -13.58
N SER A 74 -0.11 -3.39 -12.60
CA SER A 74 0.22 -3.19 -11.20
C SER A 74 1.71 -3.33 -10.89
N ASP A 75 2.42 -4.22 -11.58
CA ASP A 75 3.86 -4.38 -11.38
C ASP A 75 4.66 -3.14 -11.80
N HIS A 76 4.25 -2.47 -12.87
CA HIS A 76 4.84 -1.19 -13.29
C HIS A 76 4.58 -0.10 -12.27
N ILE A 77 3.34 -0.03 -11.77
CA ILE A 77 2.95 0.98 -10.77
C ILE A 77 3.78 0.79 -9.49
N ALA A 78 3.93 -0.45 -9.04
CA ALA A 78 4.75 -0.75 -7.87
C ALA A 78 6.20 -0.28 -8.05
N ARG A 79 6.77 -0.49 -9.21
CA ARG A 79 8.15 -0.06 -9.51
C ARG A 79 8.32 1.45 -9.56
N LEU A 80 7.24 2.19 -9.83
CA LEU A 80 7.28 3.65 -9.78
C LEU A 80 7.39 4.18 -8.34
N GLY A 81 7.08 3.36 -7.35
CA GLY A 81 7.23 3.73 -5.95
C GLY A 81 5.93 3.85 -5.17
N ILE A 82 4.89 3.15 -5.58
CA ILE A 82 3.64 3.04 -4.82
C ILE A 82 3.58 1.65 -4.19
N ALA A 83 3.41 1.58 -2.88
CA ALA A 83 3.27 0.32 -2.16
C ALA A 83 1.88 0.24 -1.53
N TYR A 84 1.33 -0.97 -1.50
CA TYR A 84 -0.01 -1.22 -1.00
C TYR A 84 0.02 -2.28 0.12
N CYS A 85 -0.59 -1.95 1.25
CA CYS A 85 -0.81 -2.88 2.34
C CYS A 85 -2.31 -3.21 2.37
N PRO A 86 -2.73 -4.41 1.93
CA PRO A 86 -4.15 -4.77 1.90
C PRO A 86 -4.70 -5.02 3.30
N GLU A 87 -6.02 -5.06 3.41
CA GLU A 87 -6.71 -5.37 4.65
C GLU A 87 -6.27 -6.73 5.22
N GLU A 88 -6.04 -7.71 4.36
CA GLU A 88 -5.57 -9.04 4.73
C GLU A 88 -4.07 -9.07 5.08
N ARG A 89 -3.42 -7.93 5.11
CA ARG A 89 -2.02 -7.71 5.49
C ARG A 89 -0.96 -8.30 4.56
N GLY A 90 -1.26 -9.39 3.84
CA GLY A 90 -0.36 -9.95 2.83
C GLY A 90 0.97 -10.50 3.34
N ILE A 91 1.05 -10.89 4.62
CA ILE A 91 2.25 -11.54 5.15
C ILE A 91 2.24 -13.04 4.81
N PHE A 92 3.44 -13.63 4.77
CA PHE A 92 3.61 -15.06 4.54
C PHE A 92 3.63 -15.78 5.89
N SER A 93 2.55 -16.45 6.22
CA SER A 93 2.34 -17.04 7.54
C SER A 93 3.29 -18.20 7.86
N SER A 94 3.80 -18.87 6.84
CA SER A 94 4.75 -19.98 7.02
C SER A 94 6.21 -19.51 7.17
N LEU A 95 6.49 -18.26 6.83
CA LEU A 95 7.82 -17.67 7.00
C LEU A 95 7.91 -16.97 8.35
N ASN A 96 9.12 -16.86 8.88
CA ASN A 96 9.33 -16.09 10.09
C ASN A 96 9.34 -14.57 9.79
N VAL A 97 9.43 -13.75 10.84
CA VAL A 97 9.42 -12.29 10.71
C VAL A 97 10.58 -11.81 9.82
N ASP A 98 11.79 -12.28 10.08
CA ASP A 98 12.96 -11.84 9.34
C ASP A 98 12.86 -12.20 7.86
N GLU A 99 12.40 -13.40 7.55
CA GLU A 99 12.19 -13.84 6.17
C GLU A 99 11.11 -13.00 5.46
N ASN A 100 10.01 -12.71 6.15
CA ASN A 100 8.96 -11.83 5.62
C ASN A 100 9.51 -10.46 5.26
N LEU A 101 10.37 -9.88 6.10
CA LEU A 101 10.95 -8.56 5.86
C LEU A 101 11.93 -8.56 4.68
N ARG A 102 12.65 -9.65 4.47
CA ARG A 102 13.67 -9.73 3.42
C ARG A 102 13.12 -10.05 2.04
N LEU A 103 11.90 -10.59 1.97
CA LEU A 103 11.33 -11.08 0.73
C LEU A 103 10.96 -9.99 -0.29
N PRO A 104 10.37 -8.84 0.10
CA PRO A 104 9.97 -7.84 -0.90
C PRO A 104 11.19 -7.23 -1.60
N PRO A 105 11.09 -6.99 -2.92
CA PRO A 105 12.17 -6.32 -3.64
C PRO A 105 12.30 -4.87 -3.24
N VAL A 106 13.52 -4.36 -3.26
CA VAL A 106 13.77 -2.93 -3.13
C VAL A 106 13.57 -2.33 -4.53
N VAL A 107 12.56 -1.47 -4.68
CA VAL A 107 12.21 -0.88 -5.99
C VAL A 107 12.86 0.48 -6.20
N LYS A 108 13.21 1.17 -5.12
CA LYS A 108 13.87 2.47 -5.14
C LYS A 108 14.82 2.62 -3.96
N PRO A 109 15.89 3.43 -4.09
CA PRO A 109 16.71 3.79 -2.94
C PRO A 109 15.91 4.61 -1.93
N GLY A 110 16.36 4.65 -0.68
CA GLY A 110 15.74 5.43 0.38
C GLY A 110 14.80 4.67 1.28
N GLY A 111 14.57 3.38 1.02
CA GLY A 111 13.80 2.53 1.92
C GLY A 111 14.55 2.26 3.23
N LEU A 112 13.81 1.82 4.24
CA LEU A 112 14.42 1.51 5.53
C LEU A 112 15.19 0.18 5.45
N SER A 113 16.30 0.11 6.17
CA SER A 113 17.03 -1.15 6.36
C SER A 113 16.27 -2.04 7.34
N ILE A 114 16.64 -3.32 7.40
CA ILE A 114 16.06 -4.24 8.38
C ILE A 114 16.33 -3.76 9.79
N GLU A 115 17.53 -3.26 10.06
CA GLU A 115 17.87 -2.69 11.36
C GLU A 115 16.99 -1.51 11.73
N ASP A 116 16.70 -0.62 10.77
CA ASP A 116 15.81 0.52 11.00
C ASP A 116 14.39 0.06 11.32
N ILE A 117 13.90 -0.97 10.66
CA ILE A 117 12.58 -1.54 10.92
C ILE A 117 12.50 -2.13 12.31
N TYR A 118 13.53 -2.83 12.74
CA TYR A 118 13.58 -3.38 14.10
C TYR A 118 13.68 -2.30 15.17
N LYS A 119 14.31 -1.17 14.87
CA LYS A 119 14.30 -0.01 15.77
C LYS A 119 12.92 0.62 15.87
N LEU A 120 12.22 0.69 14.74
CA LEU A 120 10.88 1.25 14.68
C LEU A 120 9.85 0.34 15.35
N PHE A 121 10.03 -0.98 15.18
CA PHE A 121 9.14 -2.00 15.73
C PHE A 121 9.93 -3.01 16.58
N PRO A 122 10.30 -2.66 17.82
CA PRO A 122 11.10 -3.56 18.67
C PRO A 122 10.46 -4.94 18.92
N ASN A 123 9.13 -5.01 18.92
CA ASN A 123 8.42 -6.28 19.08
C ASN A 123 8.74 -7.26 17.95
N LEU A 124 8.95 -6.75 16.75
CA LEU A 124 9.32 -7.59 15.61
C LEU A 124 10.73 -8.19 15.81
N LEU A 125 11.64 -7.42 16.37
CA LEU A 125 12.99 -7.92 16.68
C LEU A 125 12.93 -9.08 17.66
N GLU A 126 12.13 -8.95 18.72
CA GLU A 126 11.93 -10.02 19.71
C GLU A 126 11.34 -11.27 19.08
N ARG A 127 10.51 -11.10 18.05
CA ARG A 127 9.83 -12.18 17.36
C ARG A 127 10.46 -12.56 16.02
N ARG A 128 11.72 -12.15 15.77
CA ARG A 128 12.32 -12.29 14.43
C ARG A 128 12.37 -13.72 13.89
N THR A 129 12.41 -14.72 14.76
CA THR A 129 12.40 -16.13 14.37
C THR A 129 11.04 -16.79 14.48
N SER A 130 10.01 -16.05 14.93
CA SER A 130 8.65 -16.57 15.05
C SER A 130 7.94 -16.55 13.69
N GLN A 131 7.15 -17.58 13.41
CA GLN A 131 6.33 -17.63 12.21
C GLN A 131 5.20 -16.60 12.28
N GLY A 132 4.74 -16.13 11.12
CA GLY A 132 3.68 -15.15 11.03
C GLY A 132 2.39 -15.56 11.72
N THR A 133 2.06 -16.84 11.70
CA THR A 133 0.87 -17.38 12.37
C THR A 133 0.91 -17.22 13.89
N LYS A 134 2.07 -17.04 14.46
CA LYS A 134 2.25 -16.91 15.91
C LYS A 134 2.28 -15.49 16.41
N LEU A 135 2.16 -14.52 15.51
CA LEU A 135 2.14 -13.11 15.87
C LEU A 135 0.73 -12.68 16.27
N SER A 136 0.65 -11.69 17.18
CA SER A 136 -0.60 -11.00 17.48
C SER A 136 -1.08 -10.22 16.26
N GLY A 137 -2.36 -9.79 16.25
CA GLY A 137 -2.89 -8.97 15.18
C GLY A 137 -2.08 -7.70 14.97
N GLY A 138 -1.71 -7.03 16.07
CA GLY A 138 -0.89 -5.82 16.01
C GLY A 138 0.51 -6.07 15.45
N GLU A 139 1.13 -7.19 15.86
CA GLU A 139 2.45 -7.57 15.34
C GLU A 139 2.39 -7.92 13.86
N GLN A 140 1.33 -8.59 13.40
CA GLN A 140 1.12 -8.86 11.98
C GLN A 140 0.99 -7.56 11.18
N GLN A 141 0.29 -6.57 11.74
CA GLN A 141 0.14 -5.26 11.12
C GLN A 141 1.49 -4.54 11.02
N MET A 142 2.29 -4.57 12.09
CA MET A 142 3.63 -4.00 12.08
C MET A 142 4.51 -4.67 11.02
N LEU A 143 4.42 -5.99 10.90
CA LEU A 143 5.18 -6.74 9.91
C LEU A 143 4.76 -6.35 8.48
N ALA A 144 3.46 -6.24 8.22
CA ALA A 144 2.95 -5.85 6.91
C ALA A 144 3.46 -4.46 6.52
N ILE A 145 3.43 -3.51 7.45
CA ILE A 145 3.95 -2.15 7.21
C ILE A 145 5.46 -2.17 7.03
N GLY A 146 6.18 -2.92 7.87
CA GLY A 146 7.63 -3.04 7.76
C GLY A 146 8.09 -3.55 6.41
N ARG A 147 7.37 -4.51 5.84
CA ARG A 147 7.70 -5.05 4.51
C ARG A 147 7.66 -3.96 3.43
N ILE A 148 6.65 -3.10 3.44
CA ILE A 148 6.53 -2.05 2.42
C ILE A 148 7.50 -0.90 2.66
N LEU A 149 7.90 -0.63 3.90
CA LEU A 149 8.87 0.42 4.22
C LEU A 149 10.27 0.08 3.68
N ARG A 150 10.57 -1.19 3.45
CA ARG A 150 11.84 -1.60 2.87
C ARG A 150 11.94 -1.34 1.36
N THR A 151 10.81 -1.23 0.67
CA THR A 151 10.80 -1.16 -0.80
C THR A 151 11.34 0.15 -1.36
N GLY A 152 11.40 1.21 -0.57
CA GLY A 152 11.76 2.55 -1.04
C GLY A 152 10.60 3.28 -1.68
N ALA A 153 9.37 2.76 -1.57
CA ALA A 153 8.20 3.43 -2.10
C ALA A 153 8.00 4.79 -1.45
N THR A 154 7.59 5.77 -2.25
CA THR A 154 7.36 7.14 -1.79
C THR A 154 5.90 7.41 -1.46
N LEU A 155 4.99 6.55 -1.90
CA LEU A 155 3.57 6.61 -1.56
C LEU A 155 3.15 5.27 -0.98
N LEU A 156 2.56 5.29 0.21
CA LEU A 156 2.08 4.09 0.89
C LEU A 156 0.56 4.14 0.96
N LEU A 157 -0.08 3.10 0.44
CA LEU A 157 -1.53 2.94 0.48
C LEU A 157 -1.85 1.87 1.53
N LEU A 158 -2.50 2.29 2.62
CA LEU A 158 -2.83 1.40 3.74
C LEU A 158 -4.34 1.22 3.82
N ASP A 159 -4.79 -0.02 3.75
CA ASP A 159 -6.21 -0.36 3.80
C ASP A 159 -6.52 -0.94 5.17
N GLU A 160 -7.42 -0.28 5.93
CA GLU A 160 -7.81 -0.67 7.28
C GLU A 160 -6.62 -0.92 8.22
N PRO A 161 -5.67 0.05 8.34
CA PRO A 161 -4.41 -0.22 9.04
C PRO A 161 -4.54 -0.36 10.55
N THR A 162 -5.66 0.03 11.13
CA THR A 162 -5.88 -0.01 12.57
C THR A 162 -6.75 -1.19 13.03
N GLU A 163 -7.24 -2.01 12.12
CA GLU A 163 -8.02 -3.19 12.46
C GLU A 163 -7.11 -4.37 12.85
N GLY A 164 -7.45 -5.00 13.93
CA GLY A 164 -6.75 -6.17 14.44
C GLY A 164 -5.95 -5.90 15.68
#